data_062011ad6dc74df194a678f52d2b1fdf
#
_entry.id   062011ad6dc74df194a678f52d2b1fdf
#
_cell.length_a   1.000
_cell.length_b   1.000
_cell.length_c   1.000
_cell.angle_alpha   90.00
_cell.angle_beta   90.00
_cell.angle_gamma   90.00
#
_symmetry.space_group_name_H-M   'P 1'
#
loop_
_entity.id
_entity.type
_entity.pdbx_description
1 polymer ?
#
loop_
_entity_poly.entity_id
_entity_poly.type
_entity_poly.pdbx_seq_one_letter_code
_entity_poly.pdbx_strand_id
1 'polypeptide(L)'
;MDADIWFQKYYENQFHSPHNHGAIGYSSVLYINFDRRIHEGTRFLPPFNDPDGNHIEFVPDVDEGSLIFFPSYLYHYTLPNKSDTIRIIMSMNLRRK
;
A
#
# COMPACT_ATOMS: atom_id res chain seq x y z
N MET A 1 -6.87 -12.42 -18.30
CA MET A 1 -6.55 -11.66 -17.09
C MET A 1 -5.82 -10.38 -17.50
N ASP A 2 -6.24 -9.26 -16.96
CA ASP A 2 -5.60 -7.97 -17.21
C ASP A 2 -4.68 -7.60 -16.07
N ALA A 3 -3.56 -6.99 -16.39
CA ALA A 3 -2.61 -6.50 -15.40
C ALA A 3 -2.23 -5.05 -15.71
N ASP A 4 -2.30 -4.20 -14.69
CA ASP A 4 -1.75 -2.85 -14.72
C ASP A 4 -0.55 -2.82 -13.79
N ILE A 5 0.56 -2.27 -14.27
CA ILE A 5 1.79 -2.18 -13.48
C ILE A 5 2.32 -0.75 -13.59
N TRP A 6 2.65 -0.15 -12.45
CA TRP A 6 3.25 1.18 -12.43
C TRP A 6 4.17 1.36 -11.23
N PHE A 7 5.08 2.33 -11.34
CA PHE A 7 5.95 2.75 -10.25
C PHE A 7 5.41 4.02 -9.61
N GLN A 8 5.52 4.13 -8.28
CA GLN A 8 5.26 5.35 -7.55
C GLN A 8 6.49 5.75 -6.76
N LYS A 9 6.85 7.03 -6.88
CA LYS A 9 7.97 7.62 -6.18
C LYS A 9 7.44 8.65 -5.18
N TYR A 10 7.82 8.49 -3.92
CA TYR A 10 7.43 9.43 -2.87
C TYR A 10 8.67 10.17 -2.40
N TYR A 11 8.75 11.42 -2.81
CA TYR A 11 9.76 12.36 -2.32
C TYR A 11 9.35 12.86 -0.93
N GLU A 12 10.17 13.72 -0.33
CA GLU A 12 9.89 14.24 1.00
C GLU A 12 8.50 14.89 1.07
N ASN A 13 7.72 14.55 2.09
CA ASN A 13 6.36 14.99 2.37
C ASN A 13 5.28 14.51 1.39
N GLN A 14 5.62 13.71 0.39
CA GLN A 14 4.61 13.13 -0.50
C GLN A 14 3.94 11.93 0.14
N PHE A 15 2.66 11.74 -0.19
CA PHE A 15 1.82 10.69 0.34
C PHE A 15 0.75 10.29 -0.67
N HIS A 16 0.00 9.24 -0.34
CA HIS A 16 -1.15 8.82 -1.10
C HIS A 16 -2.37 8.74 -0.17
N SER A 17 -3.45 9.44 -0.52
CA SER A 17 -4.68 9.45 0.28
C SER A 17 -5.39 8.10 0.24
N PRO A 18 -6.31 7.83 1.20
CA PRO A 18 -7.05 6.57 1.21
C PRO A 18 -7.80 6.32 -0.09
N HIS A 19 -7.62 5.12 -0.65
CA HIS A 19 -8.21 4.72 -1.92
C HIS A 19 -8.26 3.20 -2.01
N ASN A 20 -8.99 2.69 -3.01
CA ASN A 20 -8.93 1.29 -3.40
C ASN A 20 -8.70 1.20 -4.92
N HIS A 21 -8.56 -0.02 -5.42
CA HIS A 21 -8.30 -0.27 -6.84
C HIS A 21 -9.47 -0.94 -7.55
N GLY A 22 -10.67 -0.83 -7.00
CA GLY A 22 -11.88 -1.35 -7.61
C GLY A 22 -12.48 -2.53 -6.87
N ALA A 23 -13.66 -2.96 -7.31
CA ALA A 23 -14.47 -3.93 -6.60
C ALA A 23 -13.97 -5.37 -6.74
N ILE A 24 -13.22 -5.68 -7.79
CA ILE A 24 -12.79 -7.05 -8.10
C ILE A 24 -11.31 -7.09 -8.43
N GLY A 25 -10.72 -8.26 -8.20
CA GLY A 25 -9.31 -8.51 -8.49
C GLY A 25 -8.42 -8.39 -7.27
N TYR A 26 -7.13 -8.50 -7.54
CA TYR A 26 -6.08 -8.39 -6.53
C TYR A 26 -5.11 -7.31 -6.90
N SER A 27 -4.56 -6.67 -5.89
CA SER A 27 -3.52 -5.66 -6.02
C SER A 27 -2.27 -6.12 -5.30
N SER A 28 -1.13 -5.58 -5.69
CA SER A 28 0.13 -5.88 -5.01
C SER A 28 1.00 -4.65 -4.93
N VAL A 29 1.90 -4.66 -3.97
CA VAL A 29 2.94 -3.64 -3.80
C VAL A 29 4.26 -4.33 -3.58
N LEU A 30 5.24 -3.99 -4.42
CA LEU A 30 6.64 -4.40 -4.25
C LEU A 30 7.43 -3.18 -3.77
N TYR A 31 8.10 -3.32 -2.63
CA TYR A 31 8.89 -2.25 -2.04
C TYR A 31 10.30 -2.27 -2.65
N ILE A 32 10.56 -1.32 -3.56
CA ILE A 32 11.79 -1.29 -4.37
C ILE A 32 12.89 -0.50 -3.68
N ASN A 33 12.62 0.75 -3.32
CA ASN A 33 13.56 1.57 -2.56
C ASN A 33 12.87 1.94 -1.25
N PHE A 34 13.21 1.21 -0.19
CA PHE A 34 12.50 1.29 1.06
C PHE A 34 13.47 1.01 2.22
N ASP A 35 13.51 1.93 3.17
CA ASP A 35 14.27 1.75 4.40
C ASP A 35 13.29 1.78 5.58
N ARG A 36 13.03 0.62 6.17
CA ARG A 36 12.05 0.47 7.26
C ARG A 36 12.36 1.32 8.49
N ARG A 37 13.58 1.82 8.63
CA ARG A 37 13.96 2.69 9.74
C ARG A 37 13.43 4.12 9.56
N ILE A 38 13.15 4.54 8.33
CA ILE A 38 12.74 5.91 7.99
C ILE A 38 11.47 5.97 7.14
N HIS A 39 11.09 4.87 6.47
CA HIS A 39 9.89 4.79 5.66
C HIS A 39 8.83 3.93 6.35
N GLU A 40 7.58 4.27 6.15
CA GLU A 40 6.47 3.41 6.57
C GLU A 40 5.89 2.65 5.38
N GLY A 41 5.39 1.44 5.64
CA GLY A 41 4.68 0.65 4.67
C GLY A 41 3.26 1.15 4.43
N THR A 42 2.55 0.46 3.55
CA THR A 42 1.15 0.75 3.24
C THR A 42 0.27 0.45 4.45
N ARG A 43 -0.67 1.34 4.74
CA ARG A 43 -1.65 1.18 5.82
C ARG A 43 -2.98 0.74 5.24
N PHE A 44 -3.56 -0.31 5.81
CA PHE A 44 -4.83 -0.87 5.36
C PHE A 44 -5.95 -0.54 6.33
N LEU A 45 -7.12 -0.23 5.76
CA LEU A 45 -8.34 0.10 6.48
C LEU A 45 -9.36 -1.02 6.25
N PRO A 46 -9.39 -2.07 7.10
CA PRO A 46 -10.36 -3.14 6.95
C PRO A 46 -11.81 -2.61 7.05
N PRO A 47 -12.77 -3.24 6.36
CA PRO A 47 -14.16 -2.78 6.36
C PRO A 47 -14.95 -3.22 7.61
N PHE A 48 -14.27 -3.40 8.74
CA PHE A 48 -14.89 -3.80 10.01
C PHE A 48 -14.08 -3.27 11.18
N ASN A 49 -14.74 -3.17 12.32
CA ASN A 49 -14.11 -2.79 13.59
C ASN A 49 -13.72 -4.05 14.39
N ASP A 50 -12.97 -3.85 15.46
CA ASP A 50 -12.69 -4.94 16.40
C ASP A 50 -13.96 -5.29 17.23
N PRO A 51 -13.95 -6.39 18.02
CA PRO A 51 -15.11 -6.78 18.82
C PRO A 51 -15.61 -5.71 19.80
N ASP A 52 -14.76 -4.79 20.20
CA ASP A 52 -15.12 -3.69 21.11
C ASP A 52 -15.62 -2.45 20.36
N GLY A 53 -15.75 -2.52 19.03
CA GLY A 53 -16.23 -1.43 18.20
C GLY A 53 -15.17 -0.40 17.82
N ASN A 54 -13.91 -0.67 18.09
CA ASN A 54 -12.80 0.24 17.76
C ASN A 54 -12.34 0.07 16.32
N HIS A 55 -11.95 1.19 15.72
CA HIS A 55 -11.38 1.20 14.39
C HIS A 55 -10.06 0.41 14.34
N ILE A 56 -9.86 -0.35 13.28
CA ILE A 56 -8.65 -1.15 13.05
C ILE A 56 -7.87 -0.58 11.88
N GLU A 57 -6.57 -0.44 12.04
CA GLU A 57 -5.64 -0.26 10.93
C GLU A 57 -4.62 -1.39 10.95
N PHE A 58 -4.23 -1.85 9.77
CA PHE A 58 -3.23 -2.88 9.62
C PHE A 58 -2.06 -2.38 8.79
N VAL A 59 -0.85 -2.48 9.35
CA VAL A 59 0.38 -2.11 8.67
C VAL A 59 1.25 -3.36 8.58
N PRO A 60 1.41 -3.96 7.40
CA PRO A 60 2.26 -5.13 7.26
C PRO A 60 3.72 -4.79 7.59
N ASP A 61 4.41 -5.76 8.20
CA ASP A 61 5.83 -5.65 8.47
C ASP A 61 6.61 -5.93 7.19
N VAL A 62 7.03 -4.88 6.52
CA VAL A 62 7.70 -4.97 5.23
C VAL A 62 9.10 -4.39 5.28
N ASP A 63 9.91 -4.81 4.33
CA ASP A 63 11.27 -4.33 4.11
C ASP A 63 11.48 -4.15 2.60
N GLU A 64 12.64 -3.63 2.23
CA GLU A 64 13.03 -3.57 0.82
C GLU A 64 13.01 -4.97 0.21
N GLY A 65 12.39 -5.11 -0.95
CA GLY A 65 12.18 -6.40 -1.60
C GLY A 65 10.93 -7.16 -1.19
N SER A 66 10.20 -6.70 -0.17
CA SER A 66 8.93 -7.32 0.22
C SER A 66 7.87 -7.11 -0.84
N LEU A 67 7.07 -8.15 -1.06
CA LEU A 67 5.92 -8.12 -1.96
C LEU A 67 4.68 -8.50 -1.16
N ILE A 68 3.66 -7.63 -1.18
CA ILE A 68 2.38 -7.90 -0.52
C ILE A 68 1.26 -7.98 -1.55
N PHE A 69 0.28 -8.83 -1.28
CA PHE A 69 -0.94 -8.97 -2.08
C PHE A 69 -2.15 -8.71 -1.22
N PHE A 70 -3.17 -8.08 -1.81
CA PHE A 70 -4.42 -7.79 -1.11
C PHE A 70 -5.56 -7.67 -2.11
N PRO A 71 -6.81 -7.87 -1.66
CA PRO A 71 -7.96 -7.65 -2.54
C PRO A 71 -8.04 -6.20 -2.98
N SER A 72 -8.30 -5.95 -4.26
CA SER A 72 -8.34 -4.60 -4.81
C SER A 72 -9.39 -3.69 -4.15
N TYR A 73 -10.45 -4.25 -3.56
CA TYR A 73 -11.48 -3.48 -2.88
C TYR A 73 -11.04 -2.91 -1.52
N LEU A 74 -9.91 -3.38 -0.97
CA LEU A 74 -9.46 -2.97 0.36
C LEU A 74 -8.87 -1.56 0.29
N TYR A 75 -9.44 -0.65 1.10
CA TYR A 75 -8.92 0.71 1.22
C TYR A 75 -7.57 0.74 1.90
N HIS A 76 -6.68 1.54 1.37
CA HIS A 76 -5.34 1.70 1.91
C HIS A 76 -4.80 3.09 1.60
N TYR A 77 -3.75 3.49 2.30
CA TYR A 77 -3.11 4.78 2.12
C TYR A 77 -1.66 4.72 2.56
N THR A 78 -0.90 5.74 2.21
CA THR A 78 0.47 5.90 2.68
C THR A 78 0.62 7.24 3.39
N LEU A 79 1.35 7.25 4.50
CA LEU A 79 1.69 8.48 5.20
C LEU A 79 2.76 9.25 4.44
N PRO A 80 2.88 10.57 4.68
CA PRO A 80 3.94 11.37 4.09
C PRO A 80 5.32 10.78 4.36
N ASN A 81 6.18 10.78 3.36
CA ASN A 81 7.58 10.42 3.52
C ASN A 81 8.28 11.54 4.29
N LYS A 82 8.62 11.30 5.56
CA LYS A 82 9.23 12.29 6.45
C LYS A 82 10.75 12.34 6.34
N SER A 83 11.31 11.72 5.32
CA SER A 83 12.75 11.69 5.08
C SER A 83 13.10 12.37 3.76
N ASP A 84 14.37 12.66 3.55
CA ASP A 84 14.90 13.14 2.28
C ASP A 84 15.28 12.00 1.33
N THR A 85 15.12 10.75 1.79
CA THR A 85 15.37 9.57 0.98
C THR A 85 14.09 9.15 0.27
N ILE A 86 14.15 9.04 -1.05
CA ILE A 86 12.99 8.68 -1.87
C ILE A 86 12.50 7.27 -1.53
N ARG A 87 11.18 7.12 -1.40
CA ARG A 87 10.53 5.80 -1.28
C ARG A 87 9.94 5.45 -2.64
N ILE A 88 10.28 4.26 -3.14
CA ILE A 88 9.80 3.78 -4.45
C ILE A 88 9.12 2.44 -4.26
N ILE A 89 7.90 2.33 -4.81
CA ILE A 89 7.16 1.09 -4.87
C ILE A 89 6.76 0.80 -6.32
N MET A 90 6.52 -0.47 -6.61
CA MET A 90 5.86 -0.89 -7.84
C MET A 90 4.51 -1.47 -7.47
N SER A 91 3.47 -0.91 -8.05
CA SER A 91 2.10 -1.38 -7.85
C SER A 91 1.64 -2.20 -9.03
N MET A 92 0.82 -3.20 -8.76
CA MET A 92 0.23 -4.04 -9.81
C MET A 92 -1.21 -4.37 -9.44
N ASN A 93 -2.09 -4.26 -10.43
CA ASN A 93 -3.46 -4.76 -10.34
C ASN A 93 -3.63 -5.94 -11.26
N LEU A 94 -4.25 -7.00 -10.74
CA LEU A 94 -4.62 -8.19 -11.52
C LEU A 94 -6.13 -8.31 -11.50
N ARG A 95 -6.74 -8.33 -12.67
CA ARG A 95 -8.17 -8.44 -12.84
C ARG A 95 -8.53 -9.52 -13.83
N ARG A 96 -9.67 -10.15 -13.58
CA ARG A 96 -10.29 -11.03 -14.53
C ARG A 96 -11.00 -10.19 -15.59
N LYS A 97 -10.85 -10.61 -16.84
CA LYS A 97 -11.61 -9.99 -17.93
C LYS A 97 -13.08 -10.31 -17.84
#